data_38d86f14a0286c8d21aa9c67813c15ac
#
_entry.id   38d86f14a0286c8d21aa9c67813c15ac
#
_cell.length_a   1.000
_cell.length_b   1.000
_cell.length_c   1.000
_cell.angle_alpha   90.00
_cell.angle_beta   90.00
_cell.angle_gamma   90.00
#
_symmetry.space_group_name_H-M   'P 1'
#
loop_
_entity.id
_entity.type
_entity.pdbx_description
1 polymer ?
#
loop_
_entity_poly.entity_id
_entity_poly.type
_entity_poly.pdbx_seq_one_letter_code
_entity_poly.pdbx_strand_id
1 'polypeptide(L)'
;MAREPNTKEGWRAWHTIVSIPEFPVRPETTALIVIDITYQQASRNYGNCRRVIEAGHGDDLRYFFDRMENRVIPAVSCLTAGFRALGAPVIYTRCTSPRLAAR
;
A
#
# COMPACT_ATOMS: atom_id res chain seq x y z
N MET A 1 2.10 -6.56 31.05
CA MET A 1 2.61 -5.27 30.53
C MET A 1 2.57 -5.33 29.01
N ALA A 2 1.68 -4.56 28.42
CA ALA A 2 1.59 -4.50 26.97
C ALA A 2 2.87 -3.88 26.39
N ARG A 3 3.57 -4.61 25.55
CA ARG A 3 4.76 -4.13 24.84
C ARG A 3 4.28 -3.14 23.80
N GLU A 4 4.79 -1.91 23.83
CA GLU A 4 4.51 -0.97 22.74
C GLU A 4 4.93 -1.59 21.40
N PRO A 5 4.02 -1.70 20.44
CA PRO A 5 4.38 -2.23 19.14
C PRO A 5 5.28 -1.21 18.43
N ASN A 6 6.34 -1.67 17.83
CA ASN A 6 7.13 -0.90 16.87
C ASN A 6 8.23 0.02 17.45
N THR A 7 8.97 -0.42 18.44
CA THR A 7 10.17 0.31 18.85
C THR A 7 11.33 0.04 17.89
N LYS A 8 12.21 1.03 17.69
CA LYS A 8 13.46 0.88 16.91
C LYS A 8 14.31 -0.31 17.38
N GLU A 9 14.21 -0.66 18.65
CA GLU A 9 14.88 -1.80 19.27
C GLU A 9 14.31 -3.14 18.84
N GLY A 10 12.99 -3.24 18.69
CA GLY A 10 12.32 -4.42 18.18
C GLY A 10 12.73 -4.74 16.74
N TRP A 11 12.84 -3.75 15.88
CA TRP A 11 13.32 -3.91 14.52
C TRP A 11 14.78 -4.33 14.43
N ARG A 12 15.65 -3.76 15.29
CA ARG A 12 17.06 -4.17 15.38
C ARG A 12 17.21 -5.61 15.83
N ALA A 13 16.45 -6.02 16.84
CA ALA A 13 16.44 -7.40 17.32
C ALA A 13 15.94 -8.37 16.22
N TRP A 14 14.91 -7.98 15.47
CA TRP A 14 14.38 -8.72 14.34
C TRP A 14 15.46 -8.95 13.27
N HIS A 15 16.13 -7.89 12.84
CA HIS A 15 17.21 -7.97 11.85
C HIS A 15 18.38 -8.85 12.32
N THR A 16 18.73 -8.80 13.60
CA THR A 16 19.81 -9.61 14.17
C THR A 16 19.44 -11.08 14.25
N ILE A 17 18.20 -11.39 14.63
CA ILE A 17 17.75 -12.77 14.85
C ILE A 17 17.40 -13.47 13.52
N VAL A 18 16.77 -12.76 12.61
CA VAL A 18 16.23 -13.32 11.36
C VAL A 18 17.28 -13.35 10.23
N SER A 19 18.41 -12.69 10.42
CA SER A 19 19.51 -12.70 9.43
C SER A 19 19.04 -12.40 7.99
N ILE A 20 18.43 -11.23 7.81
CA ILE A 20 18.01 -10.78 6.48
C ILE A 20 19.26 -10.34 5.71
N PRO A 21 19.55 -10.93 4.54
CA PRO A 21 20.69 -10.51 3.76
C PRO A 21 20.56 -9.06 3.30
N GLU A 22 21.62 -8.29 3.46
CA GLU A 22 21.71 -6.96 2.88
C GLU A 22 22.03 -7.08 1.39
N PHE A 23 21.27 -6.39 0.57
CA PHE A 23 21.52 -6.27 -0.86
C PHE A 23 21.34 -4.82 -1.31
N PRO A 24 22.16 -4.35 -2.27
CA PRO A 24 22.05 -2.99 -2.73
C PRO A 24 20.77 -2.79 -3.54
N VAL A 25 20.07 -1.70 -3.26
CA VAL A 25 18.93 -1.24 -4.06
C VAL A 25 19.46 -0.31 -5.15
N ARG A 26 19.36 -0.73 -6.40
CA ARG A 26 19.85 0.02 -7.57
C ARG A 26 18.71 0.20 -8.58
N PRO A 27 18.63 1.36 -9.27
CA PRO A 27 17.58 1.59 -10.28
C PRO A 27 17.57 0.53 -11.39
N GLU A 28 18.75 0.05 -11.79
CA GLU A 28 18.91 -0.92 -12.88
C GLU A 28 18.40 -2.31 -12.54
N THR A 29 18.29 -2.65 -11.25
CA THR A 29 17.91 -3.99 -10.78
C THR A 29 16.68 -3.97 -9.86
N THR A 30 15.99 -2.84 -9.78
CA THR A 30 14.89 -2.64 -8.84
C THR A 30 13.64 -2.15 -9.57
N ALA A 31 12.48 -2.67 -9.20
CA ALA A 31 11.19 -2.17 -9.65
C ALA A 31 10.31 -1.83 -8.44
N LEU A 32 9.47 -0.83 -8.58
CA LEU A 32 8.42 -0.52 -7.63
C LEU A 32 7.15 -1.26 -8.03
N ILE A 33 6.60 -2.05 -7.12
CA ILE A 33 5.31 -2.72 -7.32
C ILE A 33 4.28 -2.05 -6.40
N VAL A 34 3.23 -1.49 -7.00
CA VAL A 34 2.08 -0.93 -6.29
C VAL A 34 0.96 -1.95 -6.33
N ILE A 35 0.67 -2.57 -5.18
CA ILE A 35 -0.22 -3.73 -5.09
C ILE A 35 -1.62 -3.31 -4.68
N ASP A 36 -2.59 -3.53 -5.58
CA ASP A 36 -4.04 -3.44 -5.35
C ASP A 36 -4.55 -2.10 -4.79
N ILE A 37 -3.83 -1.01 -4.99
CA ILE A 37 -4.35 0.33 -4.69
C ILE A 37 -5.18 0.78 -5.89
N THR A 38 -6.45 0.43 -5.87
CA THR A 38 -7.41 0.73 -6.93
C THR A 38 -8.59 1.53 -6.39
N TYR A 39 -9.32 2.21 -7.26
CA TYR A 39 -10.55 2.90 -6.85
C TYR A 39 -11.55 1.97 -6.18
N GLN A 40 -11.66 0.74 -6.66
CA GLN A 40 -12.57 -0.25 -6.10
C GLN A 40 -12.25 -0.65 -4.67
N GLN A 41 -10.97 -0.68 -4.30
CA GLN A 41 -10.49 -1.16 -3.01
C GLN A 41 -10.13 -0.02 -2.04
N ALA A 42 -9.80 1.15 -2.53
CA ALA A 42 -9.21 2.22 -1.73
C ALA A 42 -9.96 3.55 -1.76
N SER A 43 -10.95 3.70 -2.63
CA SER A 43 -11.72 4.94 -2.74
C SER A 43 -13.07 4.83 -2.05
N ARG A 44 -13.41 5.84 -1.24
CA ARG A 44 -14.73 5.91 -0.60
C ARG A 44 -15.89 6.10 -1.58
N ASN A 45 -15.61 6.53 -2.80
CA ASN A 45 -16.62 6.86 -3.81
C ASN A 45 -16.91 5.71 -4.78
N TYR A 46 -16.18 4.61 -4.71
CA TYR A 46 -16.26 3.52 -5.66
C TYR A 46 -16.26 2.14 -5.00
N GLY A 47 -16.78 1.18 -5.73
CA GLY A 47 -16.65 -0.25 -5.46
C GLY A 47 -17.04 -0.69 -4.05
N ASN A 48 -16.19 -1.49 -3.45
CA ASN A 48 -16.47 -2.14 -2.18
C ASN A 48 -16.58 -1.15 -1.00
N CYS A 49 -15.72 -0.15 -0.97
CA CYS A 49 -15.76 0.85 0.11
C CYS A 49 -17.05 1.66 0.08
N ARG A 50 -17.51 2.06 -1.10
CA ARG A 50 -18.80 2.73 -1.26
C ARG A 50 -19.96 1.88 -0.76
N ARG A 51 -19.97 0.59 -1.10
CA ARG A 51 -20.99 -0.36 -0.63
C ARG A 51 -21.04 -0.47 0.89
N VAL A 52 -19.87 -0.50 1.54
CA VAL A 52 -19.78 -0.56 3.00
C VAL A 52 -20.30 0.73 3.64
N ILE A 53 -19.99 1.88 3.06
CA ILE A 53 -20.51 3.19 3.52
C ILE A 53 -22.02 3.24 3.34
N GLU A 54 -22.56 2.85 2.19
CA GLU A 54 -24.00 2.83 1.91
C GLU A 54 -24.76 1.86 2.84
N ALA A 55 -24.10 0.81 3.30
CA ALA A 55 -24.64 -0.14 4.30
C ALA A 55 -24.59 0.41 5.76
N GLY A 56 -24.12 1.64 5.98
CA GLY A 56 -24.06 2.27 7.28
C GLY A 56 -22.78 2.03 8.08
N HIS A 57 -21.74 1.46 7.49
CA HIS A 57 -20.46 1.13 8.15
C HIS A 57 -19.32 2.09 7.80
N GLY A 58 -19.64 3.30 7.34
CA GLY A 58 -18.62 4.29 6.96
C GLY A 58 -17.70 4.70 8.12
N ASP A 59 -18.21 4.76 9.33
CA ASP A 59 -17.40 5.08 10.52
C ASP A 59 -16.36 4.00 10.85
N ASP A 60 -16.66 2.75 10.57
CA ASP A 60 -15.74 1.64 10.79
C ASP A 60 -14.52 1.71 9.87
N LEU A 61 -14.65 2.39 8.73
CA LEU A 61 -13.58 2.60 7.76
C LEU A 61 -12.88 3.97 7.89
N ARG A 62 -13.20 4.76 8.90
CA ARG A 62 -12.64 6.11 9.07
C ARG A 62 -11.11 6.09 9.12
N TYR A 63 -10.52 5.22 9.94
CA TYR A 63 -9.08 5.08 10.04
C TYR A 63 -8.45 4.67 8.71
N PHE A 64 -9.05 3.71 8.02
CA PHE A 64 -8.59 3.26 6.72
C PHE A 64 -8.56 4.38 5.68
N PHE A 65 -9.65 5.14 5.54
CA PHE A 65 -9.70 6.25 4.59
C PHE A 65 -8.76 7.38 4.96
N ASP A 66 -8.65 7.73 6.23
CA ASP A 66 -7.72 8.74 6.70
C ASP A 66 -6.27 8.38 6.35
N ARG A 67 -5.87 7.14 6.59
CA ARG A 67 -4.53 6.66 6.24
C ARG A 67 -4.30 6.59 4.73
N MET A 68 -5.26 6.08 3.98
CA MET A 68 -5.17 6.00 2.52
C MET A 68 -5.03 7.38 1.88
N GLU A 69 -5.93 8.30 2.23
CA GLU A 69 -5.99 9.62 1.59
C GLU A 69 -4.84 10.54 2.01
N ASN A 70 -4.44 10.50 3.28
CA ASN A 70 -3.49 11.46 3.84
C ASN A 70 -2.05 10.91 3.97
N ARG A 71 -1.85 9.61 3.85
CA ARG A 71 -0.53 8.98 3.99
C ARG A 71 -0.16 8.08 2.83
N VAL A 72 -0.96 7.06 2.56
CA VAL A 72 -0.59 6.01 1.60
C VAL A 72 -0.56 6.54 0.18
N ILE A 73 -1.63 7.15 -0.29
CA ILE A 73 -1.71 7.67 -1.67
C ILE A 73 -0.66 8.75 -1.93
N PRO A 74 -0.47 9.76 -1.05
CA PRO A 74 0.62 10.73 -1.24
C PRO A 74 2.01 10.10 -1.25
N ALA A 75 2.28 9.12 -0.38
CA ALA A 75 3.56 8.42 -0.34
C ALA A 75 3.81 7.59 -1.61
N VAL A 76 2.81 6.87 -2.09
CA VAL A 76 2.88 6.11 -3.35
C VAL A 76 3.09 7.03 -4.55
N SER A 77 2.40 8.17 -4.59
CA SER A 77 2.59 9.18 -5.63
C SER A 77 4.03 9.69 -5.67
N CYS A 78 4.60 10.00 -4.50
CA CYS A 78 5.99 10.43 -4.36
C CYS A 78 6.97 9.32 -4.80
N LEU A 79 6.77 8.09 -4.36
CA LEU A 79 7.60 6.95 -4.74
C LEU A 79 7.56 6.67 -6.24
N THR A 80 6.38 6.66 -6.85
CA THR A 80 6.23 6.41 -8.29
C THR A 80 6.94 7.49 -9.12
N ALA A 81 6.83 8.75 -8.74
CA ALA A 81 7.54 9.84 -9.38
C ALA A 81 9.06 9.69 -9.27
N GLY A 82 9.56 9.35 -8.08
CA GLY A 82 10.98 9.13 -7.83
C GLY A 82 11.55 7.95 -8.62
N PHE A 83 10.86 6.82 -8.64
CA PHE A 83 11.29 5.64 -9.41
C PHE A 83 11.30 5.91 -10.93
N ARG A 84 10.29 6.59 -11.44
CA ARG A 84 10.26 7.00 -12.86
C ARG A 84 11.39 7.96 -13.22
N ALA A 85 11.69 8.92 -12.35
CA ALA A 85 12.80 9.85 -12.55
C ALA A 85 14.17 9.13 -12.60
N LEU A 86 14.30 8.01 -11.90
CA LEU A 86 15.50 7.15 -11.92
C LEU A 86 15.50 6.14 -13.08
N GLY A 87 14.46 6.11 -13.90
CA GLY A 87 14.32 5.11 -14.96
C GLY A 87 13.97 3.71 -14.50
N ALA A 88 13.63 3.53 -13.23
CA ALA A 88 13.23 2.24 -12.68
C ALA A 88 11.76 1.91 -13.03
N PRO A 89 11.42 0.65 -13.33
CA PRO A 89 10.05 0.27 -13.66
C PRO A 89 9.09 0.47 -12.48
N VAL A 90 7.87 0.91 -12.78
CA VAL A 90 6.75 0.96 -11.84
C VAL A 90 5.66 0.03 -12.35
N ILE A 91 5.30 -0.95 -11.54
CA ILE A 91 4.34 -2.00 -11.86
C ILE A 91 3.12 -1.85 -10.96
N TYR A 92 1.94 -1.86 -11.55
CA TYR A 92 0.68 -1.84 -10.81
C TYR A 92 -0.01 -3.19 -10.92
N THR A 93 -0.52 -3.69 -9.79
CA THR A 93 -1.42 -4.84 -9.76
C THR A 93 -2.84 -4.40 -9.46
N ARG A 94 -3.80 -5.16 -9.95
CA ARG A 94 -5.23 -4.94 -9.66
C ARG A 94 -5.97 -6.27 -9.65
N CYS A 95 -6.98 -6.36 -8.79
CA CYS A 95 -7.96 -7.44 -8.88
C CYS A 95 -9.06 -7.06 -9.85
N THR A 96 -9.35 -7.94 -10.79
CA THR A 96 -10.51 -7.82 -11.66
C THR A 96 -11.36 -9.09 -11.58
N SER A 97 -12.67 -8.92 -11.50
CA SER A 97 -13.59 -10.04 -11.62
C SER A 97 -13.93 -10.27 -13.09
N PRO A 98 -14.10 -11.53 -13.54
CA PRO A 98 -14.55 -11.81 -14.90
C PRO A 98 -15.88 -11.13 -15.26
N ARG A 99 -16.76 -10.92 -14.27
CA ARG A 99 -18.02 -10.20 -14.44
C ARG A 99 -17.85 -8.71 -14.69
N LEU A 100 -16.78 -8.11 -14.17
CA LEU A 100 -16.45 -6.70 -14.41
C LEU A 100 -15.72 -6.51 -15.75
N ALA A 101 -14.95 -7.49 -16.17
CA ALA A 101 -14.26 -7.46 -17.46
C ALA A 101 -15.21 -7.66 -18.66
N ALA A 102 -16.38 -8.24 -18.43
CA ALA A 102 -17.41 -8.50 -19.47
C ALA A 102 -18.39 -7.33 -19.67
N ARG A 103 -18.24 -6.22 -18.97
CA ARG A 103 -19.09 -5.03 -19.12
C ARG A 103 -18.43 -3.94 -19.92
#